data_8dcf62475470325f5e7f3a34afc26754
#
_entry.id   8dcf62475470325f5e7f3a34afc26754
#
_cell.length_a   1.000
_cell.length_b   1.000
_cell.length_c   1.000
_cell.angle_alpha   90.00
_cell.angle_beta   90.00
_cell.angle_gamma   90.00
#
_symmetry.space_group_name_H-M   'P 1'
#
loop_
_entity.id
_entity.type
_entity.pdbx_description
1 polymer ?
#
loop_
_entity_poly.entity_id
_entity_poly.type
_entity_poly.pdbx_seq_one_letter_code
_entity_poly.pdbx_strand_id
1 'polypeptide(L)'
;GYDELPDVDVYDLSGKTLVPAYIDLHVHITGGGGEQGPASRVPESSLSTFFKNGITTVVGLLGTDGITRSLENLVAKARALTEEGMTVYTLTSSYGYPPTTLTGSVERDIVLIPPMIGVKVAVSDHRSSNPGGAELIALATAARRAGLLSGTPGLVTMHMGSGKAKLDPIFY
;
A
#
# COMPACT_ATOMS: atom_id res chain seq x y z
N GLY A 1 -4.10 -33.13 28.23
CA GLY A 1 -3.90 -32.43 26.95
C GLY A 1 -3.13 -31.11 27.14
N TYR A 2 -3.00 -30.27 26.11
CA TYR A 2 -2.32 -28.98 26.24
C TYR A 2 -3.06 -28.01 27.16
N ASP A 3 -4.35 -28.20 27.37
CA ASP A 3 -5.25 -27.47 28.25
C ASP A 3 -4.89 -27.63 29.77
N GLU A 4 -4.03 -28.60 30.09
CA GLU A 4 -3.56 -28.84 31.46
C GLU A 4 -2.19 -28.24 31.73
N LEU A 5 -1.54 -27.61 30.73
CA LEU A 5 -0.24 -26.98 30.88
C LEU A 5 -0.39 -25.57 31.49
N PRO A 6 0.50 -25.19 32.43
CA PRO A 6 0.53 -23.82 32.91
C PRO A 6 0.89 -22.86 31.76
N ASP A 7 0.37 -21.66 31.80
CA ASP A 7 0.60 -20.59 30.82
C ASP A 7 0.11 -20.87 29.40
N VAL A 8 -0.95 -21.67 29.25
CA VAL A 8 -1.65 -21.93 27.98
C VAL A 8 -3.05 -21.36 28.00
N ASP A 9 -3.35 -20.47 27.09
CA ASP A 9 -4.72 -19.99 26.83
C ASP A 9 -5.45 -20.95 25.88
N VAL A 10 -6.56 -21.47 26.30
CA VAL A 10 -7.39 -22.39 25.50
C VAL A 10 -8.61 -21.66 24.96
N TYR A 11 -8.76 -21.63 23.65
CA TYR A 11 -9.94 -21.08 22.97
C TYR A 11 -10.77 -22.20 22.37
N ASP A 12 -12.00 -22.39 22.85
CA ASP A 12 -12.94 -23.34 22.25
C ASP A 12 -13.52 -22.78 20.96
N LEU A 13 -13.14 -23.37 19.84
CA LEU A 13 -13.62 -23.05 18.50
C LEU A 13 -14.61 -24.10 17.95
N SER A 14 -15.26 -24.90 18.82
CA SER A 14 -16.25 -25.90 18.41
C SER A 14 -17.31 -25.28 17.50
N GLY A 15 -17.53 -25.90 16.35
CA GLY A 15 -18.50 -25.44 15.35
C GLY A 15 -18.03 -24.26 14.49
N LYS A 16 -16.77 -23.82 14.65
CA LYS A 16 -16.14 -22.77 13.82
C LYS A 16 -15.07 -23.36 12.90
N THR A 17 -14.77 -22.66 11.82
CA THR A 17 -13.65 -22.97 10.93
C THR A 17 -12.54 -21.95 11.14
N LEU A 18 -11.35 -22.41 11.52
CA LEU A 18 -10.16 -21.56 11.61
C LEU A 18 -9.52 -21.43 10.24
N VAL A 19 -9.28 -20.20 9.82
CA VAL A 19 -8.63 -19.87 8.55
C VAL A 19 -7.52 -18.84 8.79
N PRO A 20 -6.51 -18.74 7.90
CA PRO A 20 -5.57 -17.60 7.93
C PRO A 20 -6.32 -16.28 7.82
N ALA A 21 -5.82 -15.25 8.48
CA ALA A 21 -6.37 -13.90 8.34
C ALA A 21 -6.17 -13.33 6.92
N TYR A 22 -7.00 -12.37 6.56
CA TYR A 22 -6.94 -11.75 5.23
C TYR A 22 -5.78 -10.76 5.11
N ILE A 23 -5.30 -10.64 3.86
CA ILE A 23 -4.30 -9.66 3.43
C ILE A 23 -4.97 -8.70 2.46
N ASP A 24 -4.94 -7.40 2.76
CA ASP A 24 -5.42 -6.38 1.83
C ASP A 24 -4.23 -5.65 1.19
N LEU A 25 -4.08 -5.83 -0.12
CA LEU A 25 -2.94 -5.34 -0.88
C LEU A 25 -3.07 -3.87 -1.35
N HIS A 26 -4.19 -3.19 -1.04
CA HIS A 26 -4.44 -1.84 -1.54
C HIS A 26 -5.29 -1.00 -0.58
N VAL A 27 -4.67 -0.38 0.42
CA VAL A 27 -5.39 0.36 1.46
C VAL A 27 -4.88 1.79 1.61
N HIS A 28 -5.81 2.75 1.63
CA HIS A 28 -5.49 4.14 1.98
C HIS A 28 -5.48 4.29 3.51
N ILE A 29 -4.44 3.79 4.18
CA ILE A 29 -4.36 3.78 5.67
C ILE A 29 -4.35 5.18 6.27
N THR A 30 -3.90 6.19 5.52
CA THR A 30 -3.96 7.62 5.90
C THR A 30 -5.27 8.28 5.50
N GLY A 31 -6.26 7.48 5.09
CA GLY A 31 -7.53 7.96 4.54
C GLY A 31 -7.45 8.27 3.06
N GLY A 32 -8.57 8.62 2.48
CA GLY A 32 -8.74 8.88 1.04
C GLY A 32 -9.80 9.92 0.76
N GLY A 33 -10.42 9.83 -0.42
CA GLY A 33 -11.46 10.76 -0.84
C GLY A 33 -10.93 12.18 -1.06
N GLY A 34 -11.81 13.17 -0.95
CA GLY A 34 -11.50 14.58 -1.20
C GLY A 34 -11.73 15.03 -2.64
N GLU A 35 -12.03 14.11 -3.56
CA GLU A 35 -12.21 14.40 -4.98
C GLU A 35 -13.52 15.14 -5.31
N GLN A 36 -14.45 15.20 -4.37
CA GLN A 36 -15.67 16.01 -4.45
C GLN A 36 -15.59 17.26 -3.54
N GLY A 37 -14.39 17.71 -3.25
CA GLY A 37 -14.09 18.83 -2.37
C GLY A 37 -13.75 18.41 -0.94
N PRO A 38 -13.33 19.36 -0.09
CA PRO A 38 -12.76 19.07 1.23
C PRO A 38 -13.68 18.26 2.15
N ALA A 39 -14.99 18.42 2.04
CA ALA A 39 -15.97 17.70 2.86
C ALA A 39 -16.10 16.20 2.53
N SER A 40 -15.57 15.75 1.36
CA SER A 40 -15.60 14.35 0.96
C SER A 40 -14.36 13.56 1.40
N ARG A 41 -13.51 14.13 2.24
CA ARG A 41 -12.30 13.45 2.76
C ARG A 41 -12.71 12.34 3.73
N VAL A 42 -12.06 11.18 3.57
CA VAL A 42 -12.22 10.03 4.47
C VAL A 42 -11.08 10.06 5.50
N PRO A 43 -11.35 9.86 6.80
CA PRO A 43 -10.34 9.88 7.84
C PRO A 43 -9.38 8.67 7.73
N GLU A 44 -8.31 8.70 8.51
CA GLU A 44 -7.38 7.58 8.64
C GLU A 44 -8.07 6.32 9.17
N SER A 45 -7.58 5.17 8.72
CA SER A 45 -8.08 3.88 9.20
C SER A 45 -7.56 3.59 10.62
N SER A 46 -8.41 3.02 11.45
CA SER A 46 -8.02 2.51 12.78
C SER A 46 -7.75 1.01 12.72
N LEU A 47 -6.96 0.49 13.67
CA LEU A 47 -6.73 -0.94 13.85
C LEU A 47 -8.05 -1.73 13.87
N SER A 48 -9.04 -1.23 14.61
CA SER A 48 -10.34 -1.89 14.77
C SER A 48 -11.10 -2.05 13.45
N THR A 49 -10.87 -1.16 12.46
CA THR A 49 -11.48 -1.28 11.13
C THR A 49 -10.99 -2.54 10.42
N PHE A 50 -9.71 -2.86 10.57
CA PHE A 50 -9.11 -4.04 9.95
C PHE A 50 -9.47 -5.33 10.70
N PHE A 51 -9.24 -5.38 11.99
CA PHE A 51 -9.39 -6.59 12.79
C PHE A 51 -10.84 -7.08 12.87
N LYS A 52 -11.83 -6.19 12.92
CA LYS A 52 -13.25 -6.56 12.84
C LYS A 52 -13.63 -7.26 11.53
N ASN A 53 -12.84 -7.04 10.47
CA ASN A 53 -13.03 -7.66 9.16
C ASN A 53 -12.03 -8.80 8.89
N GLY A 54 -11.29 -9.25 9.90
CA GLY A 54 -10.33 -10.36 9.80
C GLY A 54 -9.06 -10.03 9.01
N ILE A 55 -8.75 -8.75 8.80
CA ILE A 55 -7.55 -8.29 8.08
C ILE A 55 -6.45 -8.02 9.08
N THR A 56 -5.31 -8.69 8.93
CA THR A 56 -4.13 -8.51 9.80
C THR A 56 -2.89 -8.03 9.06
N THR A 57 -2.93 -8.04 7.73
CA THR A 57 -1.83 -7.56 6.88
C THR A 57 -2.37 -6.60 5.83
N VAL A 58 -1.71 -5.45 5.67
CA VAL A 58 -2.10 -4.47 4.66
C VAL A 58 -0.89 -3.92 3.89
N VAL A 59 -1.14 -3.52 2.64
CA VAL A 59 -0.22 -2.66 1.88
C VAL A 59 -0.84 -1.27 1.80
N GLY A 60 -0.29 -0.34 2.58
CA GLY A 60 -0.71 1.05 2.63
C GLY A 60 -0.14 1.87 1.47
N LEU A 61 -0.96 2.74 0.90
CA LEU A 61 -0.53 3.61 -0.20
C LEU A 61 -1.38 4.88 -0.25
N LEU A 62 -0.85 5.91 -0.93
CA LEU A 62 -1.61 7.12 -1.22
C LEU A 62 -2.53 6.91 -2.43
N GLY A 63 -3.66 7.61 -2.41
CA GLY A 63 -4.59 7.67 -3.53
C GLY A 63 -4.32 8.86 -4.45
N THR A 64 -5.39 9.47 -4.97
CA THR A 64 -5.34 10.65 -5.82
C THR A 64 -4.71 11.86 -5.12
N ASP A 65 -5.00 12.03 -3.82
CA ASP A 65 -4.43 13.11 -3.03
C ASP A 65 -3.01 12.77 -2.55
N GLY A 66 -2.03 13.08 -3.38
CA GLY A 66 -0.61 13.11 -3.05
C GLY A 66 -0.11 14.51 -2.69
N ILE A 67 -1.01 15.48 -2.47
CA ILE A 67 -0.69 16.88 -2.18
C ILE A 67 -0.86 17.18 -0.68
N THR A 68 -2.05 16.85 -0.13
CA THR A 68 -2.35 17.10 1.29
C THR A 68 -2.22 15.87 2.16
N ARG A 69 -1.93 14.70 1.56
CA ARG A 69 -1.53 13.46 2.21
C ARG A 69 -0.12 13.12 1.78
N SER A 70 0.79 12.98 2.73
CA SER A 70 2.21 12.83 2.44
C SER A 70 2.71 11.40 2.68
N LEU A 71 3.86 11.09 2.10
CA LEU A 71 4.55 9.82 2.33
C LEU A 71 5.07 9.72 3.77
N GLU A 72 5.44 10.84 4.38
CA GLU A 72 5.83 10.90 5.80
C GLU A 72 4.69 10.43 6.69
N ASN A 73 3.46 10.95 6.44
CA ASN A 73 2.29 10.50 7.18
C ASN A 73 1.98 9.02 6.92
N LEU A 74 2.15 8.55 5.68
CA LEU A 74 1.95 7.15 5.32
C LEU A 74 2.89 6.22 6.12
N VAL A 75 4.18 6.56 6.19
CA VAL A 75 5.18 5.79 6.94
C VAL A 75 4.91 5.86 8.44
N ALA A 76 4.59 7.04 8.98
CA ALA A 76 4.25 7.21 10.39
C ALA A 76 3.02 6.37 10.77
N LYS A 77 1.98 6.39 9.95
CA LYS A 77 0.77 5.58 10.16
C LYS A 77 1.03 4.08 10.06
N ALA A 78 1.87 3.66 9.11
CA ALA A 78 2.27 2.26 8.98
C ALA A 78 3.00 1.77 10.23
N ARG A 79 3.92 2.57 10.77
CA ARG A 79 4.63 2.26 12.02
C ARG A 79 3.67 2.16 13.20
N ALA A 80 2.75 3.11 13.34
CA ALA A 80 1.75 3.08 14.42
C ALA A 80 0.92 1.79 14.39
N LEU A 81 0.37 1.43 13.22
CA LEU A 81 -0.39 0.18 13.07
C LEU A 81 0.46 -1.07 13.32
N THR A 82 1.77 -1.02 13.00
CA THR A 82 2.69 -2.13 13.29
C THR A 82 2.92 -2.27 14.80
N GLU A 83 3.08 -1.17 15.51
CA GLU A 83 3.20 -1.17 16.98
C GLU A 83 1.90 -1.66 17.66
N GLU A 84 0.75 -1.44 17.03
CA GLU A 84 -0.55 -1.97 17.46
C GLU A 84 -0.75 -3.46 17.13
N GLY A 85 0.19 -4.12 16.44
CA GLY A 85 0.19 -5.56 16.17
C GLY A 85 -0.19 -5.99 14.75
N MET A 86 -0.31 -5.05 13.79
CA MET A 86 -0.53 -5.39 12.38
C MET A 86 0.78 -5.65 11.64
N THR A 87 0.71 -6.43 10.56
CA THR A 87 1.75 -6.44 9.53
C THR A 87 1.43 -5.37 8.48
N VAL A 88 2.28 -4.35 8.34
CA VAL A 88 2.03 -3.23 7.43
C VAL A 88 3.21 -3.01 6.51
N TYR A 89 2.93 -3.07 5.21
CA TYR A 89 3.84 -2.62 4.15
C TYR A 89 3.31 -1.35 3.53
N THR A 90 4.15 -0.62 2.79
CA THR A 90 3.75 0.60 2.08
C THR A 90 4.32 0.65 0.67
N LEU A 91 3.71 1.50 -0.15
CA LEU A 91 4.24 1.87 -1.47
C LEU A 91 4.58 3.35 -1.47
N THR A 92 5.71 3.70 -2.08
CA THR A 92 6.06 5.11 -2.32
C THR A 92 5.23 5.70 -3.45
N SER A 93 5.22 7.02 -3.58
CA SER A 93 4.46 7.78 -4.56
C SER A 93 2.94 7.77 -4.38
N SER A 94 2.23 8.28 -5.37
CA SER A 94 0.78 8.41 -5.44
C SER A 94 0.30 8.17 -6.88
N TYR A 95 -0.62 8.98 -7.42
CA TYR A 95 -1.09 8.86 -8.81
C TYR A 95 -0.14 9.45 -9.85
N GLY A 96 0.70 10.41 -9.45
CA GLY A 96 1.51 11.19 -10.38
C GLY A 96 2.74 10.46 -10.94
N TYR A 97 3.22 10.94 -12.09
CA TYR A 97 4.52 10.67 -12.64
C TYR A 97 5.16 12.01 -13.08
N PRO A 98 6.44 12.28 -12.80
CA PRO A 98 7.39 11.44 -12.04
C PRO A 98 6.92 11.11 -10.62
N PRO A 99 7.36 9.96 -10.06
CA PRO A 99 6.92 9.53 -8.73
C PRO A 99 7.43 10.48 -7.65
N THR A 100 6.55 10.81 -6.70
CA THR A 100 6.94 11.49 -5.45
C THR A 100 7.64 10.50 -4.53
N THR A 101 8.75 10.89 -3.91
CA THR A 101 9.57 10.03 -3.06
C THR A 101 10.04 10.76 -1.81
N LEU A 102 10.36 10.04 -0.74
CA LEU A 102 10.90 10.60 0.50
C LEU A 102 12.40 10.87 0.43
N THR A 103 13.14 10.01 -0.27
CA THR A 103 14.62 10.02 -0.25
C THR A 103 15.24 10.43 -1.57
N GLY A 104 14.43 10.87 -2.54
CA GLY A 104 14.87 11.36 -3.83
C GLY A 104 14.78 10.36 -4.98
N SER A 105 14.54 9.08 -4.72
CA SER A 105 14.23 8.11 -5.78
C SER A 105 13.42 6.91 -5.24
N VAL A 106 12.70 6.24 -6.13
CA VAL A 106 11.93 5.01 -5.82
C VAL A 106 12.84 3.94 -5.24
N GLU A 107 14.03 3.77 -5.82
CA GLU A 107 14.99 2.77 -5.35
C GLU A 107 15.44 3.04 -3.92
N ARG A 108 15.76 4.30 -3.61
CA ARG A 108 16.20 4.67 -2.26
C ARG A 108 15.09 4.50 -1.23
N ASP A 109 13.84 4.83 -1.60
CA ASP A 109 12.70 4.64 -0.71
C ASP A 109 12.52 3.15 -0.37
N ILE A 110 12.53 2.27 -1.39
CA ILE A 110 12.35 0.82 -1.19
C ILE A 110 13.52 0.19 -0.42
N VAL A 111 14.75 0.63 -0.69
CA VAL A 111 15.95 0.03 -0.04
C VAL A 111 16.12 0.53 1.39
N LEU A 112 15.82 1.80 1.67
CA LEU A 112 16.18 2.47 2.93
C LEU A 112 15.02 2.58 3.94
N ILE A 113 13.77 2.39 3.50
CA ILE A 113 12.59 2.51 4.36
C ILE A 113 11.91 1.14 4.50
N PRO A 114 12.12 0.42 5.61
CA PRO A 114 11.73 -0.99 5.76
C PRO A 114 10.29 -1.37 5.36
N PRO A 115 9.24 -0.57 5.64
CA PRO A 115 7.90 -0.94 5.21
C PRO A 115 7.64 -0.73 3.71
N MET A 116 8.52 -0.03 2.96
CA MET A 116 8.31 0.23 1.54
C MET A 116 8.76 -0.94 0.68
N ILE A 117 7.81 -1.53 -0.06
CA ILE A 117 8.03 -2.71 -0.90
C ILE A 117 7.78 -2.46 -2.39
N GLY A 118 7.49 -1.24 -2.78
CA GLY A 118 7.18 -0.91 -4.16
C GLY A 118 6.75 0.53 -4.35
N VAL A 119 6.18 0.81 -5.52
CA VAL A 119 5.75 2.14 -5.95
C VAL A 119 4.32 2.13 -6.49
N LYS A 120 3.57 3.21 -6.24
CA LYS A 120 2.24 3.48 -6.76
C LYS A 120 2.31 4.43 -7.94
N VAL A 121 1.46 4.19 -8.97
CA VAL A 121 1.23 5.11 -10.10
C VAL A 121 -0.21 4.94 -10.61
N ALA A 122 -0.74 5.93 -11.31
CA ALA A 122 -1.99 5.80 -12.05
C ALA A 122 -1.75 5.95 -13.56
N VAL A 123 -2.50 5.17 -14.35
CA VAL A 123 -2.36 5.06 -15.80
C VAL A 123 -3.74 5.13 -16.44
N SER A 124 -3.84 5.76 -17.61
CA SER A 124 -5.10 5.92 -18.34
C SER A 124 -6.24 6.52 -17.49
N ASP A 125 -5.90 7.48 -16.65
CA ASP A 125 -6.82 8.15 -15.72
C ASP A 125 -6.71 9.67 -15.86
N HIS A 126 -7.86 10.34 -15.80
CA HIS A 126 -7.93 11.81 -15.91
C HIS A 126 -7.26 12.55 -14.73
N ARG A 127 -6.94 11.85 -13.65
CA ARG A 127 -6.23 12.34 -12.46
C ARG A 127 -4.74 12.01 -12.47
N SER A 128 -4.27 11.32 -13.50
CA SER A 128 -2.89 10.85 -13.65
C SER A 128 -2.10 11.74 -14.61
N SER A 129 -0.79 11.74 -14.47
CA SER A 129 0.13 12.27 -15.49
C SER A 129 0.18 11.41 -16.76
N ASN A 130 -0.47 10.24 -16.74
CA ASN A 130 -0.54 9.27 -17.85
C ASN A 130 0.83 8.91 -18.43
N PRO A 131 1.75 8.30 -17.65
CA PRO A 131 3.04 7.86 -18.14
C PRO A 131 2.88 6.86 -19.30
N GLY A 132 3.75 6.96 -20.29
CA GLY A 132 3.81 6.04 -21.41
C GLY A 132 4.57 4.75 -21.10
N GLY A 133 4.63 3.83 -22.07
CA GLY A 133 5.28 2.53 -21.88
C GLY A 133 6.74 2.60 -21.47
N ALA A 134 7.52 3.47 -22.08
CA ALA A 134 8.94 3.64 -21.72
C ALA A 134 9.12 4.10 -20.26
N GLU A 135 8.28 5.00 -19.79
CA GLU A 135 8.30 5.51 -18.41
C GLU A 135 7.86 4.43 -17.42
N LEU A 136 6.87 3.62 -17.77
CA LEU A 136 6.43 2.49 -16.95
C LEU A 136 7.50 1.38 -16.88
N ILE A 137 8.20 1.10 -17.97
CA ILE A 137 9.35 0.16 -17.99
C ILE A 137 10.45 0.67 -17.07
N ALA A 138 10.80 1.96 -17.16
CA ALA A 138 11.82 2.56 -16.31
C ALA A 138 11.43 2.46 -14.81
N LEU A 139 10.15 2.75 -14.49
CA LEU A 139 9.62 2.65 -13.15
C LEU A 139 9.65 1.19 -12.62
N ALA A 140 9.22 0.24 -13.44
CA ALA A 140 9.25 -1.18 -13.10
C ALA A 140 10.69 -1.70 -12.89
N THR A 141 11.62 -1.25 -13.73
CA THR A 141 13.04 -1.59 -13.59
C THR A 141 13.62 -1.03 -12.29
N ALA A 142 13.32 0.22 -11.95
CA ALA A 142 13.75 0.85 -10.70
C ALA A 142 13.21 0.09 -9.47
N ALA A 143 11.90 -0.19 -9.45
CA ALA A 143 11.28 -0.94 -8.37
C ALA A 143 11.85 -2.36 -8.25
N ARG A 144 12.01 -3.08 -9.37
CA ARG A 144 12.57 -4.44 -9.38
C ARG A 144 14.00 -4.49 -8.86
N ARG A 145 14.86 -3.57 -9.33
CA ARG A 145 16.25 -3.46 -8.88
C ARG A 145 16.32 -3.21 -7.37
N ALA A 146 15.51 -2.29 -6.87
CA ALA A 146 15.44 -2.01 -5.44
C ALA A 146 14.95 -3.20 -4.63
N GLY A 147 13.93 -3.90 -5.12
CA GLY A 147 13.43 -5.11 -4.48
C GLY A 147 14.48 -6.21 -4.36
N LEU A 148 15.31 -6.40 -5.41
CA LEU A 148 16.43 -7.34 -5.36
C LEU A 148 17.47 -6.96 -4.30
N LEU A 149 17.76 -5.65 -4.15
CA LEU A 149 18.76 -5.15 -3.18
C LEU A 149 18.24 -5.18 -1.74
N SER A 150 16.94 -5.03 -1.53
CA SER A 150 16.31 -4.99 -0.19
C SER A 150 15.71 -6.33 0.26
N GLY A 151 15.67 -7.34 -0.62
CA GLY A 151 15.01 -8.61 -0.34
C GLY A 151 13.48 -8.49 -0.30
N THR A 152 12.91 -7.49 -0.98
CA THR A 152 11.47 -7.25 -1.06
C THR A 152 10.96 -7.50 -2.49
N PRO A 153 9.63 -7.58 -2.73
CA PRO A 153 9.09 -7.85 -4.06
C PRO A 153 9.46 -6.82 -5.13
N GLY A 154 9.61 -5.54 -4.77
CA GLY A 154 9.82 -4.45 -5.74
C GLY A 154 8.62 -4.27 -6.66
N LEU A 155 7.44 -4.02 -6.08
CA LEU A 155 6.17 -3.98 -6.79
C LEU A 155 5.94 -2.64 -7.50
N VAL A 156 5.21 -2.68 -8.62
CA VAL A 156 4.54 -1.52 -9.20
C VAL A 156 3.03 -1.75 -9.13
N THR A 157 2.34 -0.95 -8.34
CA THR A 157 0.87 -1.00 -8.28
C THR A 157 0.30 0.10 -9.15
N MET A 158 -0.47 -0.27 -10.16
CA MET A 158 -1.07 0.65 -11.12
C MET A 158 -2.58 0.79 -10.88
N HIS A 159 -3.03 2.04 -10.63
CA HIS A 159 -4.44 2.36 -10.75
C HIS A 159 -4.78 2.52 -12.23
N MET A 160 -5.70 1.72 -12.74
CA MET A 160 -6.16 1.81 -14.12
C MET A 160 -7.45 2.60 -14.19
N GLY A 161 -7.41 3.73 -14.88
CA GLY A 161 -8.58 4.57 -15.09
C GLY A 161 -9.37 4.23 -16.36
N SER A 162 -10.33 5.09 -16.69
CA SER A 162 -11.19 4.98 -17.87
C SER A 162 -10.71 5.79 -19.08
N GLY A 163 -9.45 6.20 -19.11
CA GLY A 163 -8.85 6.96 -20.19
C GLY A 163 -8.86 6.21 -21.53
N LYS A 164 -8.77 6.94 -22.63
CA LYS A 164 -8.86 6.37 -24.01
C LYS A 164 -7.79 5.32 -24.30
N ALA A 165 -6.59 5.46 -23.70
CA ALA A 165 -5.50 4.52 -23.88
C ALA A 165 -5.73 3.16 -23.20
N LYS A 166 -6.71 3.06 -22.30
CA LYS A 166 -7.04 1.80 -21.58
C LYS A 166 -5.76 1.12 -21.06
N LEU A 167 -5.51 -0.13 -21.46
CA LEU A 167 -4.34 -0.92 -21.05
C LEU A 167 -3.13 -0.79 -22.00
N ASP A 168 -3.26 -0.08 -23.13
CA ASP A 168 -2.19 0.03 -24.14
C ASP A 168 -0.83 0.41 -23.55
N PRO A 169 -0.71 1.36 -22.58
CA PRO A 169 0.58 1.70 -22.01
C PRO A 169 1.29 0.57 -21.27
N ILE A 170 0.57 -0.51 -20.89
CA ILE A 170 1.12 -1.66 -20.18
C ILE A 170 1.66 -2.71 -21.16
N PHE A 171 1.14 -2.76 -22.38
CA PHE A 171 1.53 -3.73 -23.41
C PHE A 171 2.55 -3.16 -24.41
N TYR A 172 3.40 -2.27 -23.96
CA TYR A 172 4.44 -1.62 -24.78
C TYR A 172 5.63 -2.56 -25.06
#